data_84bd57f1840ce265a2b56df45f9f1152
#
_entry.id   84bd57f1840ce265a2b56df45f9f1152
#
_cell.length_a   1.000
_cell.length_b   1.000
_cell.length_c   1.000
_cell.angle_alpha   90.00
_cell.angle_beta   90.00
_cell.angle_gamma   90.00
#
_symmetry.space_group_name_H-M   'P 1'
#
loop_
_entity.id
_entity.type
_entity.pdbx_description
1 polymer ?
#
loop_
_entity_poly.entity_id
_entity_poly.type
_entity_poly.pdbx_seq_one_letter_code
_entity_poly.pdbx_strand_id
1 'polypeptide(L)'
;MPTAPDIAPLLLAWWDAGHADLPWRRTRDPYAVWVSEVMLQQTQIATVIPYYERWMARFPAVAALAGASLDDVLKLWEGLGYYSRARNLHAAAQQVMAEHDGRLPTTAAGLMDLRGIGRYTAGAIASIAFDEPAPVLDGNVIRVLSRLVDLPDDATQTATRNALWQLAANLVPVDRPGDYNQALMELGQSVCLPGNPLCLLCPLARVCLARQRGTQAERPVRPPRKRTPHYDVVAGVIWATGTPSADGRFLITQRPLDGMLGGLWEFPGGKQEAGESLEAALVREIREELAIDITPGAHLTTVDHAYTHFRITLHAFHASYDGGEPQHLGVADHAWVTLADVDAYAFAVTDRKIIATLRASLGGG
;
A
#
# COMPACT_ATOMS: atom_id res chain seq x y z
N MET A 1 -35.54 0.77 7.46
CA MET A 1 -34.10 0.47 7.24
C MET A 1 -33.78 -0.79 8.02
N PRO A 2 -32.94 -1.70 7.50
CA PRO A 2 -32.54 -2.90 8.23
C PRO A 2 -31.78 -2.51 9.51
N THR A 3 -31.95 -3.31 10.57
CA THR A 3 -31.34 -3.11 11.89
C THR A 3 -30.30 -4.20 12.20
N ALA A 4 -29.49 -4.03 13.24
CA ALA A 4 -28.51 -5.04 13.65
C ALA A 4 -29.16 -6.42 13.93
N PRO A 5 -30.32 -6.52 14.62
CA PRO A 5 -31.05 -7.77 14.81
C PRO A 5 -31.47 -8.46 13.53
N ASP A 6 -31.67 -7.72 12.43
CA ASP A 6 -32.07 -8.30 11.14
C ASP A 6 -30.89 -8.87 10.35
N ILE A 7 -29.69 -8.31 10.54
CA ILE A 7 -28.52 -8.56 9.67
C ILE A 7 -27.48 -9.44 10.35
N ALA A 8 -27.14 -9.16 11.61
CA ALA A 8 -26.05 -9.83 12.31
C ALA A 8 -26.24 -11.35 12.38
N PRO A 9 -27.44 -11.91 12.72
CA PRO A 9 -27.63 -13.35 12.77
C PRO A 9 -27.43 -14.03 11.40
N LEU A 10 -27.91 -13.38 10.32
CA LEU A 10 -27.79 -13.92 8.97
C LEU A 10 -26.34 -13.94 8.50
N LEU A 11 -25.62 -12.86 8.78
CA LEU A 11 -24.23 -12.71 8.37
C LEU A 11 -23.29 -13.62 9.16
N LEU A 12 -23.51 -13.73 10.49
CA LEU A 12 -22.71 -14.59 11.36
C LEU A 12 -22.97 -16.07 11.08
N ALA A 13 -24.21 -16.48 10.81
CA ALA A 13 -24.51 -17.85 10.41
C ALA A 13 -23.81 -18.23 9.09
N TRP A 14 -23.76 -17.30 8.13
CA TRP A 14 -23.00 -17.50 6.87
C TRP A 14 -21.50 -17.60 7.12
N TRP A 15 -20.96 -16.77 8.01
CA TRP A 15 -19.56 -16.80 8.42
C TRP A 15 -19.18 -18.13 9.08
N ASP A 16 -20.03 -18.62 9.98
CA ASP A 16 -19.82 -19.87 10.72
C ASP A 16 -19.92 -21.11 9.82
N ALA A 17 -20.71 -21.02 8.73
CA ALA A 17 -20.83 -22.10 7.77
C ALA A 17 -19.56 -22.31 6.93
N GLY A 18 -18.67 -21.30 6.87
CA GLY A 18 -17.36 -21.40 6.24
C GLY A 18 -16.87 -20.06 5.70
N HIS A 19 -15.71 -19.66 6.15
CA HIS A 19 -15.00 -18.46 5.71
C HIS A 19 -13.59 -18.83 5.26
N ALA A 20 -12.91 -17.92 4.53
CA ALA A 20 -11.56 -18.16 4.05
C ALA A 20 -10.58 -18.38 5.23
N ASP A 21 -9.82 -19.47 5.19
CA ASP A 21 -8.72 -19.71 6.14
C ASP A 21 -7.52 -18.85 5.76
N LEU A 22 -7.33 -17.75 6.48
CA LEU A 22 -6.25 -16.78 6.26
C LEU A 22 -5.32 -16.76 7.46
N PRO A 23 -3.99 -16.63 7.27
CA PRO A 23 -3.02 -16.72 8.38
C PRO A 23 -3.35 -15.78 9.55
N TRP A 24 -3.79 -14.56 9.27
CA TRP A 24 -4.14 -13.56 10.28
C TRP A 24 -5.50 -13.77 10.96
N ARG A 25 -6.33 -14.70 10.49
CA ARG A 25 -7.59 -15.10 11.12
C ARG A 25 -7.45 -16.20 12.15
N ARG A 26 -6.28 -16.84 12.18
CA ARG A 26 -5.95 -17.92 13.14
C ARG A 26 -5.52 -17.40 14.51
N THR A 27 -5.48 -16.07 14.69
CA THR A 27 -5.07 -15.41 15.91
C THR A 27 -5.92 -14.18 16.20
N ARG A 28 -5.99 -13.79 17.48
CA ARG A 28 -6.54 -12.50 17.92
C ARG A 28 -5.45 -11.60 18.49
N ASP A 29 -4.17 -11.91 18.26
CA ASP A 29 -3.08 -11.04 18.65
C ASP A 29 -3.23 -9.68 17.95
N PRO A 30 -3.37 -8.58 18.71
CA PRO A 30 -3.62 -7.26 18.15
C PRO A 30 -2.50 -6.76 17.21
N TYR A 31 -1.25 -7.17 17.45
CA TYR A 31 -0.15 -6.84 16.54
C TYR A 31 -0.30 -7.58 15.20
N ALA A 32 -0.59 -8.86 15.23
CA ALA A 32 -0.79 -9.67 14.03
C ALA A 32 -1.98 -9.17 13.19
N VAL A 33 -3.09 -8.81 13.85
CA VAL A 33 -4.27 -8.19 13.22
C VAL A 33 -3.88 -6.84 12.60
N TRP A 34 -3.18 -5.97 13.33
CA TRP A 34 -2.74 -4.68 12.83
C TRP A 34 -1.86 -4.79 11.59
N VAL A 35 -0.86 -5.67 11.60
CA VAL A 35 0.01 -5.92 10.43
C VAL A 35 -0.81 -6.33 9.22
N SER A 36 -1.72 -7.30 9.37
CA SER A 36 -2.56 -7.77 8.26
C SER A 36 -3.46 -6.66 7.70
N GLU A 37 -4.12 -5.89 8.56
CA GLU A 37 -5.00 -4.80 8.16
C GLU A 37 -4.26 -3.70 7.38
N VAL A 38 -3.03 -3.38 7.79
CA VAL A 38 -2.19 -2.42 7.07
C VAL A 38 -1.72 -2.99 5.72
N MET A 39 -1.33 -4.27 5.66
CA MET A 39 -0.91 -4.90 4.42
C MET A 39 -2.06 -5.03 3.40
N LEU A 40 -3.28 -5.30 3.87
CA LEU A 40 -4.47 -5.46 3.03
C LEU A 40 -4.99 -4.14 2.44
N GLN A 41 -4.55 -2.98 2.93
CA GLN A 41 -4.95 -1.70 2.35
C GLN A 41 -4.52 -1.63 0.88
N GLN A 42 -5.49 -1.63 -0.04
CA GLN A 42 -5.28 -1.56 -1.50
C GLN A 42 -4.40 -2.68 -2.09
N THR A 43 -4.26 -3.80 -1.39
CA THR A 43 -3.49 -4.97 -1.82
C THR A 43 -4.37 -6.23 -1.78
N GLN A 44 -4.22 -7.09 -2.78
CA GLN A 44 -4.98 -8.34 -2.87
C GLN A 44 -4.51 -9.36 -1.84
N ILE A 45 -5.43 -10.16 -1.29
CA ILE A 45 -5.16 -11.18 -0.27
C ILE A 45 -4.04 -12.13 -0.70
N ALA A 46 -4.11 -12.66 -1.94
CA ALA A 46 -3.11 -13.59 -2.45
C ALA A 46 -1.69 -12.99 -2.47
N THR A 47 -1.58 -11.68 -2.69
CA THR A 47 -0.30 -10.98 -2.61
C THR A 47 0.15 -10.80 -1.16
N VAL A 48 -0.77 -10.53 -0.24
CA VAL A 48 -0.44 -10.25 1.17
C VAL A 48 0.05 -11.50 1.91
N ILE A 49 -0.53 -12.68 1.66
CA ILE A 49 -0.20 -13.91 2.41
C ILE A 49 1.32 -14.13 2.53
N PRO A 50 2.12 -14.23 1.45
CA PRO A 50 3.55 -14.48 1.57
C PRO A 50 4.32 -13.32 2.22
N TYR A 51 3.85 -12.08 2.12
CA TYR A 51 4.45 -10.93 2.82
C TYR A 51 4.18 -10.99 4.31
N TYR A 52 2.96 -11.28 4.70
CA TYR A 52 2.57 -11.40 6.10
C TYR A 52 3.37 -12.52 6.82
N GLU A 53 3.51 -13.68 6.20
CA GLU A 53 4.26 -14.80 6.75
C GLU A 53 5.74 -14.45 6.96
N ARG A 54 6.40 -13.84 5.96
CA ARG A 54 7.78 -13.37 6.08
C ARG A 54 7.93 -12.27 7.13
N TRP A 55 6.95 -11.35 7.19
CA TRP A 55 6.94 -10.27 8.17
C TRP A 55 6.83 -10.79 9.59
N MET A 56 5.88 -11.67 9.86
CA MET A 56 5.69 -12.26 11.19
C MET A 56 6.87 -13.14 11.62
N ALA A 57 7.54 -13.78 10.68
CA ALA A 57 8.78 -14.53 10.97
C ALA A 57 9.94 -13.59 11.36
N ARG A 58 10.06 -12.42 10.72
CA ARG A 58 11.17 -11.46 11.00
C ARG A 58 10.85 -10.52 12.17
N PHE A 59 9.60 -10.08 12.28
CA PHE A 59 9.11 -9.16 13.30
C PHE A 59 7.88 -9.77 14.01
N PRO A 60 8.09 -10.75 14.90
CA PRO A 60 7.00 -11.49 15.55
C PRO A 60 6.20 -10.68 16.58
N ALA A 61 6.68 -9.50 16.98
CA ALA A 61 6.06 -8.63 17.96
C ALA A 61 6.40 -7.16 17.71
N VAL A 62 5.61 -6.25 18.32
CA VAL A 62 5.79 -4.78 18.23
C VAL A 62 7.24 -4.37 18.55
N ALA A 63 7.83 -4.94 19.59
CA ALA A 63 9.20 -4.60 20.01
C ALA A 63 10.24 -4.95 18.94
N ALA A 64 10.08 -6.09 18.26
CA ALA A 64 10.98 -6.49 17.17
C ALA A 64 10.89 -5.53 15.98
N LEU A 65 9.67 -5.08 15.65
CA LEU A 65 9.47 -4.08 14.60
C LEU A 65 10.02 -2.71 14.99
N ALA A 66 9.74 -2.25 16.21
CA ALA A 66 10.18 -0.94 16.70
C ALA A 66 11.70 -0.81 16.78
N GLY A 67 12.41 -1.90 17.10
CA GLY A 67 13.87 -1.94 17.19
C GLY A 67 14.60 -2.17 15.87
N ALA A 68 13.88 -2.42 14.78
CA ALA A 68 14.47 -2.61 13.46
C ALA A 68 14.90 -1.27 12.82
N SER A 69 15.86 -1.32 11.88
CA SER A 69 16.13 -0.18 11.02
C SER A 69 14.98 0.05 10.03
N LEU A 70 14.77 1.30 9.62
CA LEU A 70 13.75 1.59 8.60
C LEU A 70 14.07 0.89 7.28
N ASP A 71 15.34 0.76 6.93
CA ASP A 71 15.78 0.08 5.71
C ASP A 71 15.43 -1.41 5.73
N ASP A 72 15.61 -2.11 6.86
CA ASP A 72 15.16 -3.50 7.02
C ASP A 72 13.64 -3.64 6.84
N VAL A 73 12.88 -2.69 7.41
CA VAL A 73 11.42 -2.66 7.30
C VAL A 73 10.98 -2.44 5.86
N LEU A 74 11.57 -1.45 5.17
CA LEU A 74 11.27 -1.16 3.77
C LEU A 74 11.73 -2.29 2.84
N LYS A 75 12.85 -2.93 3.15
CA LYS A 75 13.34 -4.09 2.41
C LYS A 75 12.39 -5.28 2.49
N LEU A 76 11.86 -5.58 3.66
CA LEU A 76 10.89 -6.66 3.84
C LEU A 76 9.53 -6.35 3.19
N TRP A 77 9.19 -5.06 3.05
CA TRP A 77 7.96 -4.57 2.41
C TRP A 77 8.08 -4.43 0.89
N GLU A 78 9.30 -4.57 0.34
CA GLU A 78 9.60 -4.32 -1.06
C GLU A 78 8.67 -5.11 -2.00
N GLY A 79 8.05 -4.40 -2.95
CA GLY A 79 7.10 -4.97 -3.92
C GLY A 79 5.62 -4.91 -3.49
N LEU A 80 5.30 -4.68 -2.20
CA LEU A 80 3.91 -4.58 -1.73
C LEU A 80 3.25 -3.23 -2.09
N GLY A 81 4.08 -2.22 -2.41
CA GLY A 81 3.62 -0.87 -2.76
C GLY A 81 3.12 -0.04 -1.57
N TYR A 82 2.78 1.24 -1.83
CA TYR A 82 2.29 2.16 -0.79
C TYR A 82 3.18 2.17 0.46
N TYR A 83 4.47 2.43 0.30
CA TYR A 83 5.51 2.30 1.33
C TYR A 83 5.29 3.21 2.55
N SER A 84 4.49 4.27 2.43
CA SER A 84 4.05 5.07 3.59
C SER A 84 3.36 4.22 4.66
N ARG A 85 2.73 3.10 4.28
CA ARG A 85 2.13 2.14 5.23
C ARG A 85 3.22 1.50 6.10
N ALA A 86 4.30 1.03 5.50
CA ALA A 86 5.43 0.43 6.23
C ALA A 86 6.11 1.45 7.15
N ARG A 87 6.35 2.68 6.66
CA ARG A 87 6.92 3.76 7.47
C ARG A 87 6.02 4.13 8.66
N ASN A 88 4.72 4.25 8.43
CA ASN A 88 3.77 4.55 9.49
C ASN A 88 3.65 3.40 10.49
N LEU A 89 3.64 2.14 10.02
CA LEU A 89 3.61 0.94 10.86
C LEU A 89 4.85 0.88 11.78
N HIS A 90 6.04 1.16 11.23
CA HIS A 90 7.28 1.22 11.99
C HIS A 90 7.28 2.37 13.03
N ALA A 91 6.91 3.58 12.62
CA ALA A 91 6.85 4.73 13.52
C ALA A 91 5.78 4.55 14.63
N ALA A 92 4.64 3.95 14.30
CA ALA A 92 3.63 3.63 15.31
C ALA A 92 4.08 2.51 16.26
N ALA A 93 4.85 1.52 15.78
CA ALA A 93 5.45 0.52 16.67
C ALA A 93 6.44 1.15 17.67
N GLN A 94 7.24 2.12 17.23
CA GLN A 94 8.10 2.91 18.12
C GLN A 94 7.28 3.72 19.12
N GLN A 95 6.17 4.34 18.69
CA GLN A 95 5.25 5.06 19.58
C GLN A 95 4.62 4.11 20.63
N VAL A 96 4.19 2.92 20.23
CA VAL A 96 3.64 1.91 21.16
C VAL A 96 4.67 1.50 22.21
N MET A 97 5.94 1.35 21.83
CA MET A 97 7.00 1.06 22.80
C MET A 97 7.28 2.21 23.76
N ALA A 98 7.23 3.45 23.27
CA ALA A 98 7.57 4.64 24.05
C ALA A 98 6.43 5.11 24.97
N GLU A 99 5.18 5.02 24.51
CA GLU A 99 4.02 5.67 25.17
C GLU A 99 3.04 4.67 25.80
N HIS A 100 3.12 3.37 25.42
CA HIS A 100 2.14 2.34 25.80
C HIS A 100 2.77 1.05 26.32
N ASP A 101 4.01 1.08 26.82
CA ASP A 101 4.72 -0.08 27.38
C ASP A 101 4.71 -1.32 26.47
N GLY A 102 4.76 -1.11 25.15
CA GLY A 102 4.76 -2.15 24.14
C GLY A 102 3.41 -2.84 23.91
N ARG A 103 2.30 -2.30 24.42
CA ARG A 103 0.94 -2.84 24.27
C ARG A 103 0.08 -1.87 23.45
N LEU A 104 -0.63 -2.40 22.46
CA LEU A 104 -1.57 -1.58 21.70
C LEU A 104 -2.73 -1.11 22.60
N PRO A 105 -3.21 0.14 22.42
CA PRO A 105 -4.47 0.59 23.01
C PRO A 105 -5.62 -0.36 22.64
N THR A 106 -6.52 -0.59 23.60
CA THR A 106 -7.61 -1.58 23.42
C THR A 106 -8.87 -0.99 22.80
N THR A 107 -8.95 0.34 22.66
CA THR A 107 -10.11 1.03 22.09
C THR A 107 -9.81 1.62 20.73
N ALA A 108 -10.83 1.72 19.86
CA ALA A 108 -10.70 2.38 18.57
C ALA A 108 -10.25 3.84 18.70
N ALA A 109 -10.70 4.54 19.74
CA ALA A 109 -10.27 5.91 20.02
C ALA A 109 -8.76 5.98 20.30
N GLY A 110 -8.26 5.16 21.23
CA GLY A 110 -6.83 5.14 21.55
C GLY A 110 -5.94 4.63 20.42
N LEU A 111 -6.45 3.70 19.60
CA LEU A 111 -5.73 3.23 18.41
C LEU A 111 -5.57 4.34 17.35
N MET A 112 -6.53 5.26 17.23
CA MET A 112 -6.43 6.39 16.28
C MET A 112 -5.36 7.43 16.66
N ASP A 113 -4.85 7.43 17.88
CA ASP A 113 -3.74 8.29 18.30
C ASP A 113 -2.39 7.79 17.77
N LEU A 114 -2.33 6.53 17.31
CA LEU A 114 -1.12 5.95 16.73
C LEU A 114 -0.93 6.39 15.27
N ARG A 115 0.32 6.67 14.91
CA ARG A 115 0.67 7.17 13.57
C ARG A 115 0.21 6.24 12.46
N GLY A 116 -0.58 6.78 11.53
CA GLY A 116 -1.06 6.05 10.34
C GLY A 116 -2.23 5.10 10.60
N ILE A 117 -2.76 5.03 11.81
CA ILE A 117 -3.99 4.30 12.12
C ILE A 117 -5.19 5.25 11.97
N GLY A 118 -5.94 5.03 10.89
CA GLY A 118 -7.20 5.73 10.64
C GLY A 118 -8.40 4.99 11.23
N ARG A 119 -9.57 5.63 11.16
CA ARG A 119 -10.83 5.11 11.71
C ARG A 119 -11.15 3.66 11.30
N TYR A 120 -10.89 3.29 10.04
CA TYR A 120 -11.07 1.92 9.56
C TYR A 120 -10.16 0.92 10.29
N THR A 121 -8.85 1.17 10.27
CA THR A 121 -7.86 0.27 10.88
C THR A 121 -8.07 0.16 12.38
N ALA A 122 -8.38 1.28 13.05
CA ALA A 122 -8.72 1.31 14.47
C ALA A 122 -9.95 0.43 14.78
N GLY A 123 -11.02 0.59 14.00
CA GLY A 123 -12.23 -0.22 14.16
C GLY A 123 -11.99 -1.72 13.92
N ALA A 124 -11.17 -2.06 12.92
CA ALA A 124 -10.82 -3.46 12.63
C ALA A 124 -10.01 -4.07 13.79
N ILE A 125 -8.95 -3.41 14.25
CA ILE A 125 -8.14 -3.91 15.37
C ILE A 125 -8.97 -4.01 16.65
N ALA A 126 -9.72 -2.96 17.00
CA ALA A 126 -10.52 -2.91 18.22
C ALA A 126 -11.60 -4.02 18.25
N SER A 127 -12.27 -4.25 17.13
CA SER A 127 -13.31 -5.27 17.07
C SER A 127 -12.76 -6.70 16.99
N ILE A 128 -11.70 -6.94 16.24
CA ILE A 128 -11.16 -8.30 16.02
C ILE A 128 -10.33 -8.76 17.21
N ALA A 129 -9.49 -7.89 17.76
CA ALA A 129 -8.55 -8.26 18.82
C ALA A 129 -9.10 -8.04 20.24
N PHE A 130 -10.00 -7.05 20.42
CA PHE A 130 -10.45 -6.62 21.75
C PHE A 130 -11.97 -6.71 21.95
N ASP A 131 -12.70 -7.25 20.97
CA ASP A 131 -14.16 -7.38 21.02
C ASP A 131 -14.92 -6.04 21.29
N GLU A 132 -14.30 -4.88 20.98
CA GLU A 132 -14.98 -3.59 21.01
C GLU A 132 -16.00 -3.52 19.86
N PRO A 133 -17.27 -3.11 20.08
CA PRO A 133 -18.26 -3.00 19.01
C PRO A 133 -18.00 -1.75 18.15
N ALA A 134 -16.80 -1.68 17.54
CA ALA A 134 -16.35 -0.63 16.66
C ALA A 134 -16.64 -0.99 15.19
N PRO A 135 -17.17 -0.06 14.37
CA PRO A 135 -17.48 -0.32 12.98
C PRO A 135 -16.23 -0.29 12.09
N VAL A 136 -16.32 -0.99 10.95
CA VAL A 136 -15.39 -0.86 9.83
C VAL A 136 -16.10 -0.30 8.60
N LEU A 137 -15.38 0.47 7.77
CA LEU A 137 -15.92 1.01 6.52
C LEU A 137 -14.81 1.11 5.46
N ASP A 138 -14.54 0.01 4.78
CA ASP A 138 -13.66 -0.07 3.62
C ASP A 138 -14.45 0.00 2.30
N GLY A 139 -13.78 -0.15 1.17
CA GLY A 139 -14.44 -0.16 -0.14
C GLY A 139 -15.45 -1.30 -0.34
N ASN A 140 -15.25 -2.43 0.33
CA ASN A 140 -16.14 -3.58 0.30
C ASN A 140 -17.39 -3.31 1.14
N VAL A 141 -17.20 -2.86 2.36
CA VAL A 141 -18.29 -2.50 3.29
C VAL A 141 -19.13 -1.36 2.74
N ILE A 142 -18.51 -0.30 2.17
CA ILE A 142 -19.26 0.77 1.47
C ILE A 142 -20.19 0.17 0.39
N ARG A 143 -19.68 -0.75 -0.42
CA ARG A 143 -20.48 -1.38 -1.48
C ARG A 143 -21.62 -2.22 -0.93
N VAL A 144 -21.35 -3.04 0.09
CA VAL A 144 -22.38 -3.88 0.73
C VAL A 144 -23.46 -3.00 1.35
N LEU A 145 -23.08 -2.02 2.18
CA LEU A 145 -24.04 -1.14 2.86
C LEU A 145 -24.83 -0.26 1.88
N SER A 146 -24.17 0.30 0.85
CA SER A 146 -24.87 1.09 -0.17
C SER A 146 -25.93 0.27 -0.90
N ARG A 147 -25.68 -1.01 -1.18
CA ARG A 147 -26.65 -1.93 -1.78
C ARG A 147 -27.74 -2.36 -0.80
N LEU A 148 -27.34 -2.61 0.44
CA LEU A 148 -28.25 -3.05 1.50
C LEU A 148 -29.42 -2.06 1.70
N VAL A 149 -29.10 -0.75 1.73
CA VAL A 149 -30.10 0.32 1.91
C VAL A 149 -30.48 1.03 0.60
N ASP A 150 -29.99 0.54 -0.55
CA ASP A 150 -30.18 1.16 -1.88
C ASP A 150 -29.86 2.65 -1.90
N LEU A 151 -28.67 3.02 -1.40
CA LEU A 151 -28.23 4.41 -1.23
C LEU A 151 -28.05 5.10 -2.60
N PRO A 152 -28.85 6.12 -2.93
CA PRO A 152 -28.77 6.80 -4.24
C PRO A 152 -27.68 7.85 -4.31
N ASP A 153 -27.10 8.25 -3.17
CA ASP A 153 -26.14 9.34 -3.08
C ASP A 153 -24.73 8.86 -3.44
N ASP A 154 -23.90 9.80 -3.93
CA ASP A 154 -22.50 9.56 -4.26
C ASP A 154 -21.71 9.18 -3.01
N ALA A 155 -21.24 7.94 -2.95
CA ALA A 155 -20.47 7.38 -1.84
C ALA A 155 -19.09 8.04 -1.62
N THR A 156 -18.64 8.93 -2.51
CA THR A 156 -17.38 9.70 -2.35
C THR A 156 -17.58 11.00 -1.58
N GLN A 157 -18.82 11.48 -1.46
CA GLN A 157 -19.15 12.69 -0.73
C GLN A 157 -19.02 12.50 0.78
N THR A 158 -18.49 13.51 1.48
CA THR A 158 -18.24 13.45 2.94
C THR A 158 -19.54 13.16 3.73
N ALA A 159 -20.64 13.82 3.38
CA ALA A 159 -21.92 13.62 4.05
C ALA A 159 -22.41 12.17 3.93
N THR A 160 -22.33 11.61 2.72
CA THR A 160 -22.72 10.22 2.44
C THR A 160 -21.80 9.23 3.17
N ARG A 161 -20.50 9.49 3.20
CA ARG A 161 -19.55 8.66 3.97
C ARG A 161 -19.84 8.69 5.48
N ASN A 162 -20.18 9.85 6.02
CA ASN A 162 -20.58 9.98 7.42
C ASN A 162 -21.87 9.19 7.72
N ALA A 163 -22.86 9.25 6.83
CA ALA A 163 -24.08 8.46 6.95
C ALA A 163 -23.79 6.95 6.91
N LEU A 164 -22.88 6.50 6.03
CA LEU A 164 -22.44 5.09 5.96
C LEU A 164 -21.68 4.66 7.22
N TRP A 165 -20.87 5.55 7.82
CA TRP A 165 -20.21 5.27 9.10
C TRP A 165 -21.22 5.12 10.24
N GLN A 166 -22.25 5.97 10.30
CA GLN A 166 -23.32 5.84 11.29
C GLN A 166 -24.12 4.56 11.08
N LEU A 167 -24.45 4.23 9.82
CA LEU A 167 -25.09 2.97 9.49
C LEU A 167 -24.26 1.77 9.93
N ALA A 168 -22.96 1.76 9.60
CA ALA A 168 -22.05 0.70 10.04
C ALA A 168 -22.03 0.57 11.57
N ALA A 169 -21.93 1.70 12.30
CA ALA A 169 -21.96 1.68 13.76
C ALA A 169 -23.25 1.12 14.35
N ASN A 170 -24.40 1.44 13.74
CA ASN A 170 -25.70 0.94 14.19
C ASN A 170 -25.91 -0.56 13.89
N LEU A 171 -25.12 -1.13 13.00
CA LEU A 171 -25.25 -2.52 12.55
C LEU A 171 -24.27 -3.48 13.22
N VAL A 172 -23.19 -2.97 13.84
CA VAL A 172 -22.24 -3.82 14.58
C VAL A 172 -22.92 -4.36 15.84
N PRO A 173 -22.99 -5.69 16.03
CA PRO A 173 -23.52 -6.26 17.25
C PRO A 173 -22.51 -6.11 18.40
N VAL A 174 -23.02 -6.10 19.64
CA VAL A 174 -22.18 -6.11 20.85
C VAL A 174 -21.45 -7.44 20.99
N ASP A 175 -22.17 -8.52 20.67
CA ASP A 175 -21.60 -9.86 20.67
C ASP A 175 -20.90 -10.16 19.35
N ARG A 176 -19.67 -10.64 19.38
CA ARG A 176 -18.88 -11.04 18.21
C ARG A 176 -18.67 -9.92 17.15
N PRO A 177 -18.32 -8.67 17.54
CA PRO A 177 -18.17 -7.57 16.59
C PRO A 177 -17.04 -7.82 15.57
N GLY A 178 -15.97 -8.49 15.98
CA GLY A 178 -14.86 -8.84 15.11
C GLY A 178 -15.23 -9.84 14.01
N ASP A 179 -15.99 -10.88 14.35
CA ASP A 179 -16.49 -11.85 13.37
C ASP A 179 -17.46 -11.19 12.40
N TYR A 180 -18.35 -10.33 12.91
CA TYR A 180 -19.30 -9.58 12.09
C TYR A 180 -18.58 -8.67 11.07
N ASN A 181 -17.60 -7.91 11.51
CA ASN A 181 -16.82 -7.02 10.64
C ASN A 181 -16.04 -7.80 9.57
N GLN A 182 -15.39 -8.89 9.96
CA GLN A 182 -14.70 -9.78 9.01
C GLN A 182 -15.68 -10.40 8.00
N ALA A 183 -16.84 -10.88 8.46
CA ALA A 183 -17.89 -11.42 7.61
C ALA A 183 -18.42 -10.39 6.62
N LEU A 184 -18.61 -9.14 7.05
CA LEU A 184 -19.09 -8.05 6.20
C LEU A 184 -18.06 -7.68 5.10
N MET A 185 -16.78 -7.64 5.45
CA MET A 185 -15.69 -7.44 4.48
C MET A 185 -15.59 -8.60 3.49
N GLU A 186 -15.65 -9.86 3.98
CA GLU A 186 -15.58 -11.05 3.13
C GLU A 186 -16.80 -11.16 2.20
N LEU A 187 -18.00 -10.83 2.68
CA LEU A 187 -19.19 -10.78 1.85
C LEU A 187 -18.99 -9.82 0.66
N GLY A 188 -18.35 -8.68 0.89
CA GLY A 188 -17.97 -7.74 -0.16
C GLY A 188 -16.95 -8.32 -1.14
N GLN A 189 -15.97 -9.09 -0.65
CA GLN A 189 -14.90 -9.64 -1.47
C GLN A 189 -15.34 -10.85 -2.32
N SER A 190 -16.24 -11.69 -1.80
CA SER A 190 -16.54 -13.00 -2.39
C SER A 190 -17.94 -13.11 -3.03
N VAL A 191 -18.93 -12.37 -2.51
CA VAL A 191 -20.33 -12.48 -2.92
C VAL A 191 -20.87 -11.17 -3.49
N CYS A 192 -20.75 -10.06 -2.76
CA CYS A 192 -21.27 -8.76 -3.18
C CYS A 192 -20.25 -8.03 -4.08
N LEU A 193 -19.88 -8.64 -5.20
CA LEU A 193 -18.82 -8.19 -6.13
C LEU A 193 -19.16 -6.85 -6.81
N PRO A 194 -18.15 -6.06 -7.25
CA PRO A 194 -18.38 -4.77 -7.91
C PRO A 194 -19.26 -4.83 -9.15
N GLY A 195 -18.97 -5.72 -10.09
CA GLY A 195 -19.69 -5.85 -11.36
C GLY A 195 -20.92 -6.73 -11.23
N ASN A 196 -20.71 -8.03 -11.10
CA ASN A 196 -21.77 -9.05 -11.06
C ASN A 196 -21.88 -9.67 -9.66
N PRO A 197 -22.68 -9.10 -8.75
CA PRO A 197 -22.86 -9.67 -7.42
C PRO A 197 -23.62 -11.00 -7.47
N LEU A 198 -23.16 -11.96 -6.66
CA LEU A 198 -23.75 -13.30 -6.57
C LEU A 198 -24.96 -13.29 -5.61
N CYS A 199 -26.00 -12.53 -5.94
CA CYS A 199 -27.14 -12.26 -5.06
C CYS A 199 -27.92 -13.50 -4.63
N LEU A 200 -27.87 -14.60 -5.40
CA LEU A 200 -28.52 -15.86 -5.05
C LEU A 200 -27.81 -16.60 -3.91
N LEU A 201 -26.51 -16.34 -3.72
CA LEU A 201 -25.66 -16.91 -2.66
C LEU A 201 -25.56 -15.98 -1.44
N CYS A 202 -26.11 -14.76 -1.51
CA CYS A 202 -25.95 -13.75 -0.50
C CYS A 202 -26.84 -14.02 0.72
N PRO A 203 -26.30 -14.12 1.94
CA PRO A 203 -27.09 -14.30 3.15
C PRO A 203 -28.06 -13.15 3.41
N LEU A 204 -27.74 -11.94 2.93
CA LEU A 204 -28.54 -10.73 3.09
C LEU A 204 -29.52 -10.49 1.92
N ALA A 205 -29.69 -11.47 1.02
CA ALA A 205 -30.49 -11.31 -0.20
C ALA A 205 -31.92 -10.88 0.06
N ARG A 206 -32.55 -11.35 1.15
CA ARG A 206 -33.95 -11.07 1.48
C ARG A 206 -34.16 -9.66 2.03
N VAL A 207 -33.14 -9.09 2.68
CA VAL A 207 -33.21 -7.77 3.32
C VAL A 207 -32.54 -6.68 2.50
N CYS A 208 -31.94 -7.03 1.36
CA CYS A 208 -31.20 -6.09 0.50
C CYS A 208 -32.14 -5.29 -0.40
N LEU A 209 -32.26 -3.98 -0.15
CA LEU A 209 -33.17 -3.10 -0.89
C LEU A 209 -32.74 -2.93 -2.36
N ALA A 210 -31.46 -2.83 -2.66
CA ALA A 210 -31.00 -2.72 -4.05
C ALA A 210 -31.38 -3.97 -4.87
N ARG A 211 -31.29 -5.17 -4.26
CA ARG A 211 -31.74 -6.40 -4.93
C ARG A 211 -33.27 -6.41 -5.17
N GLN A 212 -34.04 -5.98 -4.19
CA GLN A 212 -35.49 -5.91 -4.32
C GLN A 212 -35.93 -4.95 -5.43
N ARG A 213 -35.17 -3.88 -5.64
CA ARG A 213 -35.44 -2.83 -6.64
C ARG A 213 -34.74 -3.04 -7.97
N GLY A 214 -33.82 -4.01 -8.08
CA GLY A 214 -33.04 -4.26 -9.30
C GLY A 214 -31.88 -3.27 -9.52
N THR A 215 -31.50 -2.47 -8.52
CA THR A 215 -30.52 -1.37 -8.61
C THR A 215 -29.11 -1.74 -8.17
N GLN A 216 -28.84 -3.02 -7.88
CA GLN A 216 -27.54 -3.45 -7.33
C GLN A 216 -26.33 -3.15 -8.22
N ALA A 217 -26.54 -3.05 -9.55
CA ALA A 217 -25.47 -2.67 -10.50
C ALA A 217 -25.12 -1.17 -10.44
N GLU A 218 -26.07 -0.34 -9.98
CA GLU A 218 -25.91 1.11 -9.87
C GLU A 218 -25.31 1.56 -8.54
N ARG A 219 -25.12 0.63 -7.58
CA ARG A 219 -24.62 0.92 -6.23
C ARG A 219 -23.25 0.33 -5.98
N PRO A 220 -22.37 1.05 -5.29
CA PRO A 220 -22.49 2.46 -4.86
C PRO A 220 -22.38 3.43 -6.04
N VAL A 221 -23.10 4.54 -5.98
CA VAL A 221 -22.95 5.65 -6.94
C VAL A 221 -21.57 6.26 -6.78
N ARG A 222 -20.88 6.49 -7.89
CA ARG A 222 -19.54 7.12 -7.95
C ARG A 222 -19.44 8.02 -9.17
N PRO A 223 -18.73 9.14 -9.06
CA PRO A 223 -18.44 9.97 -10.22
C PRO A 223 -17.58 9.22 -11.25
N PRO A 224 -17.64 9.63 -12.54
CA PRO A 224 -16.75 9.09 -13.56
C PRO A 224 -15.28 9.33 -13.17
N ARG A 225 -14.42 8.36 -13.50
CA ARG A 225 -12.97 8.47 -13.24
C ARG A 225 -12.38 9.58 -14.09
N LYS A 226 -11.59 10.47 -13.47
CA LYS A 226 -10.78 11.46 -14.19
C LYS A 226 -9.68 10.75 -14.97
N ARG A 227 -9.27 11.38 -16.10
CA ARG A 227 -8.15 10.88 -16.90
C ARG A 227 -6.87 10.93 -16.07
N THR A 228 -6.11 9.84 -16.07
CA THR A 228 -4.85 9.74 -15.32
C THR A 228 -3.75 10.45 -16.10
N PRO A 229 -3.00 11.42 -15.51
CA PRO A 229 -1.86 12.05 -16.15
C PRO A 229 -0.78 11.03 -16.52
N HIS A 230 0.01 11.34 -17.53
CA HIS A 230 1.19 10.58 -17.96
C HIS A 230 2.41 11.49 -17.97
N TYR A 231 3.56 10.96 -17.55
CA TYR A 231 4.84 11.67 -17.51
C TYR A 231 5.94 10.77 -18.07
N ASP A 232 6.84 11.36 -18.87
CA ASP A 232 8.12 10.77 -19.18
C ASP A 232 9.10 11.11 -18.05
N VAL A 233 9.87 10.10 -17.62
CA VAL A 233 10.80 10.17 -16.48
C VAL A 233 12.13 9.56 -16.93
N VAL A 234 13.24 10.14 -16.51
CA VAL A 234 14.59 9.66 -16.83
C VAL A 234 15.26 9.11 -15.57
N ALA A 235 16.11 8.10 -15.73
CA ALA A 235 16.97 7.56 -14.68
C ALA A 235 18.38 7.26 -15.21
N GLY A 236 19.41 7.55 -14.43
CA GLY A 236 20.80 7.34 -14.80
C GLY A 236 21.45 6.19 -14.02
N VAL A 237 21.97 5.20 -14.74
CA VAL A 237 22.96 4.27 -14.19
C VAL A 237 24.33 4.92 -14.37
N ILE A 238 24.72 5.71 -13.36
CA ILE A 238 25.93 6.55 -13.41
C ILE A 238 27.12 5.73 -12.92
N TRP A 239 28.03 5.40 -13.83
CA TRP A 239 29.18 4.55 -13.56
C TRP A 239 30.38 5.35 -13.03
N ALA A 240 30.97 4.92 -11.90
CA ALA A 240 32.12 5.59 -11.28
C ALA A 240 33.34 5.66 -12.19
N THR A 241 33.53 4.66 -13.06
CA THR A 241 34.68 4.59 -14.02
C THR A 241 34.27 4.95 -15.45
N GLY A 242 33.03 5.43 -15.65
CA GLY A 242 32.52 5.79 -16.97
C GLY A 242 32.13 4.61 -17.87
N THR A 243 32.47 3.38 -17.51
CA THR A 243 32.23 2.21 -18.35
C THR A 243 31.39 1.16 -17.63
N PRO A 244 30.28 0.66 -18.22
CA PRO A 244 29.51 -0.45 -17.68
C PRO A 244 30.36 -1.73 -17.54
N SER A 245 30.34 -2.33 -16.34
CA SER A 245 30.98 -3.63 -16.11
C SER A 245 30.30 -4.39 -14.98
N ALA A 246 30.42 -5.72 -14.95
CA ALA A 246 29.79 -6.57 -13.93
C ALA A 246 30.23 -6.22 -12.50
N ASP A 247 31.51 -5.86 -12.32
CA ASP A 247 32.08 -5.45 -11.03
C ASP A 247 32.15 -3.93 -10.87
N GLY A 248 31.62 -3.19 -11.85
CA GLY A 248 31.61 -1.73 -11.84
C GLY A 248 30.71 -1.16 -10.75
N ARG A 249 31.14 -0.04 -10.15
CA ARG A 249 30.32 0.68 -9.19
C ARG A 249 29.49 1.73 -9.91
N PHE A 250 28.21 1.82 -9.55
CA PHE A 250 27.30 2.85 -10.01
C PHE A 250 26.59 3.52 -8.84
N LEU A 251 26.12 4.73 -9.08
CA LEU A 251 25.47 5.56 -8.08
C LEU A 251 24.01 5.17 -7.92
N ILE A 252 23.58 5.06 -6.67
CA ILE A 252 22.16 5.01 -6.27
C ILE A 252 21.89 6.12 -5.25
N THR A 253 20.66 6.58 -5.18
CA THR A 253 20.23 7.63 -4.25
C THR A 253 19.05 7.18 -3.41
N GLN A 254 18.91 7.74 -2.20
CA GLN A 254 17.78 7.49 -1.33
C GLN A 254 16.82 8.67 -1.38
N ARG A 255 15.53 8.38 -1.61
CA ARG A 255 14.48 9.40 -1.65
C ARG A 255 14.19 9.98 -0.27
N PRO A 256 13.95 11.30 -0.15
CA PRO A 256 13.49 11.92 1.09
C PRO A 256 12.23 11.25 1.66
N LEU A 257 12.13 11.17 2.99
CA LEU A 257 11.05 10.41 3.66
C LEU A 257 9.64 10.98 3.44
N ASP A 258 9.52 12.28 3.23
CA ASP A 258 8.26 13.02 3.06
C ASP A 258 7.69 12.95 1.63
N GLY A 259 8.49 12.45 0.68
CA GLY A 259 8.11 12.30 -0.73
C GLY A 259 7.37 10.99 -1.05
N MET A 260 6.96 10.89 -2.32
CA MET A 260 6.45 9.63 -2.90
C MET A 260 7.59 8.60 -2.93
N LEU A 261 7.30 7.36 -2.53
CA LEU A 261 8.29 6.28 -2.41
C LEU A 261 9.43 6.61 -1.43
N GLY A 262 9.23 7.56 -0.51
CA GLY A 262 10.24 8.04 0.41
C GLY A 262 10.93 6.93 1.20
N GLY A 263 12.24 7.07 1.40
CA GLY A 263 13.11 6.10 2.03
C GLY A 263 13.54 4.93 1.13
N LEU A 264 12.97 4.80 -0.08
CA LEU A 264 13.47 3.82 -1.06
C LEU A 264 14.70 4.36 -1.77
N TRP A 265 15.51 3.42 -2.22
CA TRP A 265 16.63 3.68 -3.11
C TRP A 265 16.18 3.64 -4.58
N GLU A 266 16.83 4.41 -5.41
CA GLU A 266 16.51 4.55 -6.82
C GLU A 266 17.78 4.84 -7.64
N PHE A 267 17.66 4.68 -8.95
CA PHE A 267 18.61 5.31 -9.86
C PHE A 267 18.27 6.80 -9.96
N PRO A 268 19.24 7.71 -9.73
CA PRO A 268 18.96 9.14 -9.71
C PRO A 268 18.43 9.63 -11.05
N GLY A 269 17.51 10.60 -11.01
CA GLY A 269 16.83 11.19 -12.15
C GLY A 269 15.47 11.74 -11.80
N GLY A 270 14.69 12.17 -12.81
CA GLY A 270 13.43 12.82 -12.55
C GLY A 270 12.55 13.00 -13.78
N LYS A 271 11.63 13.95 -13.76
CA LYS A 271 10.67 14.18 -14.83
C LYS A 271 11.28 14.98 -15.96
N GLN A 272 10.98 14.56 -17.21
CA GLN A 272 11.26 15.37 -18.37
C GLN A 272 10.37 16.61 -18.37
N GLU A 273 10.95 17.79 -18.61
CA GLU A 273 10.24 19.03 -18.81
C GLU A 273 9.89 19.25 -20.29
N ALA A 274 8.94 20.17 -20.55
CA ALA A 274 8.50 20.44 -21.89
C ALA A 274 9.62 21.10 -22.73
N GLY A 275 9.97 20.47 -23.86
CA GLY A 275 10.93 21.02 -24.81
C GLY A 275 12.37 20.58 -24.63
N GLU A 276 12.69 19.78 -23.61
CA GLU A 276 14.02 19.17 -23.45
C GLU A 276 14.08 17.73 -24.01
N SER A 277 15.29 17.27 -24.36
CA SER A 277 15.51 15.85 -24.65
C SER A 277 15.60 15.04 -23.36
N LEU A 278 15.47 13.69 -23.46
CA LEU A 278 15.61 12.81 -22.31
C LEU A 278 17.02 12.92 -21.68
N GLU A 279 18.04 13.02 -22.50
CA GLU A 279 19.44 13.17 -22.05
C GLU A 279 19.66 14.52 -21.33
N ALA A 280 19.04 15.61 -21.86
CA ALA A 280 19.12 16.92 -21.21
C ALA A 280 18.38 16.93 -19.87
N ALA A 281 17.21 16.27 -19.79
CA ALA A 281 16.47 16.08 -18.56
C ALA A 281 17.30 15.35 -17.51
N LEU A 282 17.99 14.27 -17.91
CA LEU A 282 18.86 13.51 -17.00
C LEU A 282 19.99 14.37 -16.44
N VAL A 283 20.71 15.11 -17.29
CA VAL A 283 21.80 16.00 -16.85
C VAL A 283 21.29 17.07 -15.88
N ARG A 284 20.15 17.71 -16.20
CA ARG A 284 19.54 18.73 -15.34
C ARG A 284 19.17 18.18 -13.98
N GLU A 285 18.41 17.07 -13.92
CA GLU A 285 17.97 16.45 -12.67
C GLU A 285 19.15 16.03 -11.79
N ILE A 286 20.18 15.41 -12.38
CA ILE A 286 21.37 15.00 -11.62
C ILE A 286 22.12 16.20 -11.04
N ARG A 287 22.18 17.31 -11.79
CA ARG A 287 22.82 18.53 -11.30
C ARG A 287 21.99 19.19 -10.19
N GLU A 288 20.67 19.19 -10.31
CA GLU A 288 19.75 19.76 -9.32
C GLU A 288 19.74 18.97 -8.02
N GLU A 289 19.75 17.62 -8.09
CA GLU A 289 19.65 16.76 -6.92
C GLU A 289 20.97 16.47 -6.22
N LEU A 290 22.07 16.40 -6.98
CA LEU A 290 23.36 15.91 -6.51
C LEU A 290 24.54 16.87 -6.72
N ALA A 291 24.39 17.94 -7.51
CA ALA A 291 25.45 18.88 -7.91
C ALA A 291 26.68 18.20 -8.54
N ILE A 292 26.51 17.09 -9.24
CA ILE A 292 27.57 16.40 -10.00
C ILE A 292 27.36 16.57 -11.50
N ASP A 293 28.45 16.39 -12.26
CA ASP A 293 28.46 16.40 -13.71
C ASP A 293 28.50 14.97 -14.26
N ILE A 294 27.68 14.71 -15.28
CA ILE A 294 27.58 13.43 -15.97
C ILE A 294 27.52 13.61 -17.47
N THR A 295 27.95 12.60 -18.21
CA THR A 295 27.66 12.45 -19.64
C THR A 295 26.74 11.28 -19.88
N PRO A 296 25.48 11.51 -20.37
CA PRO A 296 24.58 10.45 -20.77
C PRO A 296 25.17 9.60 -21.90
N GLY A 297 25.03 8.29 -21.78
CA GLY A 297 25.48 7.30 -22.76
C GLY A 297 24.30 6.57 -23.42
N ALA A 298 24.48 5.28 -23.70
CA ALA A 298 23.48 4.48 -24.37
C ALA A 298 22.20 4.30 -23.53
N HIS A 299 21.05 4.33 -24.20
CA HIS A 299 19.78 3.95 -23.61
C HIS A 299 19.83 2.46 -23.18
N LEU A 300 19.46 2.18 -21.93
CA LEU A 300 19.48 0.83 -21.37
C LEU A 300 18.12 0.14 -21.52
N THR A 301 17.06 0.78 -21.04
CA THR A 301 15.69 0.20 -21.07
C THR A 301 14.62 1.25 -20.88
N THR A 302 13.41 0.91 -21.31
CA THR A 302 12.20 1.71 -21.05
C THR A 302 11.22 0.88 -20.24
N VAL A 303 10.66 1.48 -19.19
CA VAL A 303 9.73 0.83 -18.24
C VAL A 303 8.44 1.63 -18.15
N ASP A 304 7.34 1.08 -18.67
CA ASP A 304 6.01 1.62 -18.42
C ASP A 304 5.50 1.17 -17.05
N HIS A 305 4.99 2.14 -16.28
CA HIS A 305 4.40 1.85 -14.96
C HIS A 305 3.18 2.75 -14.67
N ALA A 306 2.16 2.15 -14.02
CA ALA A 306 0.95 2.86 -13.62
C ALA A 306 0.87 2.93 -12.08
N TYR A 307 0.94 4.13 -11.56
CA TYR A 307 0.56 4.43 -10.19
C TYR A 307 -0.95 4.75 -10.10
N THR A 308 -1.48 4.84 -8.90
CA THR A 308 -2.90 5.12 -8.68
C THR A 308 -3.36 6.46 -9.29
N HIS A 309 -2.49 7.47 -9.29
CA HIS A 309 -2.84 8.85 -9.68
C HIS A 309 -2.20 9.33 -10.98
N PHE A 310 -1.22 8.63 -11.50
CA PHE A 310 -0.54 8.94 -12.77
C PHE A 310 0.15 7.70 -13.35
N ARG A 311 0.58 7.82 -14.60
CA ARG A 311 1.38 6.83 -15.31
C ARG A 311 2.73 7.45 -15.63
N ILE A 312 3.75 6.61 -15.74
CA ILE A 312 5.07 7.02 -16.23
C ILE A 312 5.56 6.07 -17.32
N THR A 313 6.35 6.63 -18.21
CA THR A 313 7.32 5.90 -19.03
C THR A 313 8.70 6.32 -18.53
N LEU A 314 9.41 5.39 -17.89
CA LEU A 314 10.75 5.60 -17.34
C LEU A 314 11.80 5.17 -18.35
N HIS A 315 12.66 6.08 -18.76
CA HIS A 315 13.77 5.88 -19.68
C HIS A 315 15.08 5.82 -18.91
N ALA A 316 15.69 4.63 -18.82
CA ALA A 316 16.97 4.45 -18.14
C ALA A 316 18.14 4.51 -19.13
N PHE A 317 19.18 5.25 -18.76
CA PHE A 317 20.39 5.43 -19.55
C PHE A 317 21.62 5.00 -18.74
N HIS A 318 22.62 4.46 -19.40
CA HIS A 318 23.97 4.48 -18.87
C HIS A 318 24.48 5.92 -18.88
N ALA A 319 25.27 6.29 -17.89
CA ALA A 319 25.96 7.58 -17.87
C ALA A 319 27.35 7.42 -17.26
N SER A 320 28.29 8.25 -17.69
CA SER A 320 29.59 8.40 -17.04
C SER A 320 29.53 9.47 -15.96
N TYR A 321 30.21 9.23 -14.85
CA TYR A 321 30.47 10.23 -13.85
C TYR A 321 31.72 11.05 -14.28
N ASP A 322 31.50 12.36 -14.47
CA ASP A 322 32.53 13.24 -14.99
C ASP A 322 33.20 14.09 -13.90
N GLY A 323 32.60 14.14 -12.69
CA GLY A 323 33.16 14.83 -11.55
C GLY A 323 32.17 15.55 -10.66
N GLY A 324 32.68 16.22 -9.63
CA GLY A 324 31.89 16.83 -8.56
C GLY A 324 31.87 15.94 -7.32
N GLU A 325 31.52 16.47 -6.17
CA GLU A 325 31.24 15.70 -4.96
C GLU A 325 29.75 15.65 -4.75
N PRO A 326 29.11 14.46 -4.69
CA PRO A 326 27.68 14.35 -4.55
C PRO A 326 27.14 15.09 -3.31
N GLN A 327 26.23 16.01 -3.51
CA GLN A 327 25.55 16.76 -2.47
C GLN A 327 24.09 16.26 -2.34
N HIS A 328 23.52 16.33 -1.15
CA HIS A 328 22.15 15.92 -0.89
C HIS A 328 21.19 17.13 -1.04
N LEU A 329 20.99 17.61 -2.26
CA LEU A 329 20.10 18.76 -2.55
C LEU A 329 18.65 18.33 -2.72
N GLY A 330 18.41 17.18 -3.41
CA GLY A 330 17.10 16.61 -3.65
C GLY A 330 16.92 15.20 -3.10
N VAL A 331 17.97 14.60 -2.56
CA VAL A 331 18.03 13.22 -2.06
C VAL A 331 18.35 13.19 -0.57
N ALA A 332 18.01 12.10 0.11
CA ALA A 332 18.31 11.91 1.54
C ALA A 332 19.72 11.35 1.76
N ASP A 333 20.18 10.47 0.85
CA ASP A 333 21.50 9.83 0.91
C ASP A 333 21.92 9.35 -0.49
N HIS A 334 23.17 8.92 -0.64
CA HIS A 334 23.70 8.28 -1.84
C HIS A 334 24.68 7.16 -1.52
N ALA A 335 24.83 6.21 -2.43
CA ALA A 335 25.80 5.14 -2.30
C ALA A 335 26.36 4.73 -3.67
N TRP A 336 27.66 4.41 -3.71
CA TRP A 336 28.31 3.77 -4.84
C TRP A 336 28.35 2.26 -4.62
N VAL A 337 27.53 1.52 -5.41
CA VAL A 337 27.28 0.09 -5.23
C VAL A 337 27.63 -0.71 -6.47
N THR A 338 27.87 -2.00 -6.30
CA THR A 338 27.97 -2.97 -7.40
C THR A 338 26.63 -3.71 -7.60
N LEU A 339 26.50 -4.48 -8.67
CA LEU A 339 25.32 -5.34 -8.88
C LEU A 339 25.12 -6.40 -7.79
N ALA A 340 26.19 -6.79 -7.09
CA ALA A 340 26.10 -7.71 -5.95
C ALA A 340 25.50 -7.04 -4.70
N ASP A 341 25.74 -5.73 -4.53
CA ASP A 341 25.31 -5.00 -3.33
C ASP A 341 23.83 -4.58 -3.38
N VAL A 342 23.23 -4.42 -4.56
CA VAL A 342 21.87 -3.84 -4.73
C VAL A 342 20.77 -4.62 -3.99
N ASP A 343 20.97 -5.88 -3.68
CA ASP A 343 19.97 -6.68 -2.97
C ASP A 343 19.88 -6.34 -1.48
N ALA A 344 20.85 -5.61 -0.94
CA ALA A 344 20.79 -5.04 0.42
C ALA A 344 19.82 -3.84 0.52
N TYR A 345 19.53 -3.18 -0.60
CA TYR A 345 18.75 -1.94 -0.65
C TYR A 345 17.29 -2.19 -1.09
N ALA A 346 16.35 -1.41 -0.56
CA ALA A 346 14.94 -1.45 -0.95
C ALA A 346 14.69 -0.52 -2.14
N PHE A 347 14.24 -1.05 -3.28
CA PHE A 347 13.97 -0.30 -4.49
C PHE A 347 12.48 -0.29 -4.85
N ALA A 348 12.07 0.71 -5.64
CA ALA A 348 10.77 0.66 -6.31
C ALA A 348 10.75 -0.42 -7.41
N VAL A 349 9.56 -0.85 -7.81
CA VAL A 349 9.39 -1.89 -8.84
C VAL A 349 9.99 -1.49 -10.19
N THR A 350 10.01 -0.20 -10.51
CA THR A 350 10.63 0.36 -11.72
C THR A 350 12.12 0.14 -11.74
N ASP A 351 12.77 0.43 -10.62
CA ASP A 351 14.21 0.32 -10.45
C ASP A 351 14.65 -1.15 -10.42
N ARG A 352 13.82 -2.05 -9.82
CA ARG A 352 14.06 -3.50 -9.89
C ARG A 352 14.06 -4.03 -11.32
N LYS A 353 13.25 -3.44 -12.23
CA LYS A 353 13.29 -3.80 -13.66
C LYS A 353 14.56 -3.30 -14.34
N ILE A 354 15.06 -2.11 -13.99
CA ILE A 354 16.37 -1.62 -14.45
C ILE A 354 17.47 -2.57 -13.98
N ILE A 355 17.50 -2.93 -12.69
CA ILE A 355 18.47 -3.88 -12.13
C ILE A 355 18.43 -5.23 -12.86
N ALA A 356 17.23 -5.75 -13.16
CA ALA A 356 17.08 -6.99 -13.89
C ALA A 356 17.68 -6.90 -15.32
N THR A 357 17.46 -5.77 -16.01
CA THR A 357 18.06 -5.52 -17.33
C THR A 357 19.57 -5.41 -17.25
N LEU A 358 20.11 -4.71 -16.23
CA LEU A 358 21.56 -4.62 -16.00
C LEU A 358 22.20 -6.01 -15.79
N ARG A 359 21.57 -6.83 -14.96
CA ARG A 359 22.05 -8.22 -14.74
C ARG A 359 22.06 -9.04 -16.02
N ALA A 360 21.02 -8.91 -16.84
CA ALA A 360 20.94 -9.63 -18.12
C ALA A 360 22.00 -9.12 -19.12
N SER A 361 22.27 -7.82 -19.17
CA SER A 361 23.23 -7.23 -20.12
C SER A 361 24.69 -7.44 -19.72
N LEU A 362 25.01 -7.53 -18.43
CA LEU A 362 26.36 -7.65 -17.92
C LEU A 362 26.73 -9.07 -17.45
N GLY A 363 25.72 -9.94 -17.22
CA GLY A 363 25.92 -11.31 -16.75
C GLY A 363 25.91 -12.38 -17.85
N GLY A 364 25.86 -12.00 -19.14
CA GLY A 364 25.83 -12.87 -20.31
C GLY A 364 27.20 -13.07 -20.99
N GLY A 365 28.28 -13.05 -20.20
CA GLY A 365 29.63 -13.34 -20.66
C GLY A 365 30.13 -14.68 -20.14
#